data_96238f9b9dbf306bbe51ffe0233f4017
#
_entry.id   96238f9b9dbf306bbe51ffe0233f4017
#
_cell.length_a   1.000
_cell.length_b   1.000
_cell.length_c   1.000
_cell.angle_alpha   90.00
_cell.angle_beta   90.00
_cell.angle_gamma   90.00
#
_symmetry.space_group_name_H-M   'P 1'
#
loop_
_entity.id
_entity.type
_entity.pdbx_description
1 polymer ?
#
loop_
_entity_poly.entity_id
_entity_poly.type
_entity_poly.pdbx_seq_one_letter_code
_entity_poly.pdbx_strand_id
1 'polypeptide(L)'
;MDMDVLDDVPISDLNYETIQGYRNRHRALKPAHPFGRLNDSEYLRSIGAAAISNIDKCLHPTAAGMLMFGDEYNIVRHFPEYFLDYREILDPTIRWTDRLQSSSGEWSGNICDFYFRVYNKLVKDIKVPFKTIDGNRIDDTPVHEALREALANCLINADFYGVRGIVVRKEADRIVFENPGYSRTGKQQMKKGGISDPRNKVLMKMFNLINIGERAGSGVPNIFNTWEDQGWVEPVIEEQFDPDRTLLILSFDKKQAIKTSDKKQAIKTVSYTHLT
;
A
#
# COMPACT_ATOMS: atom_id res chain seq x y z
N MET A 1 -1.04 -18.79 6.38
CA MET A 1 -1.62 -17.55 5.77
C MET A 1 -1.91 -16.56 6.87
N ASP A 2 -2.38 -15.35 6.57
CA ASP A 2 -2.55 -14.29 7.58
C ASP A 2 -3.61 -14.58 8.68
N MET A 3 -4.41 -15.64 8.53
CA MET A 3 -5.37 -16.14 9.52
C MET A 3 -4.81 -17.18 10.49
N ASP A 4 -3.60 -17.68 10.27
CA ASP A 4 -3.02 -18.74 11.10
C ASP A 4 -2.79 -18.21 12.52
N VAL A 5 -3.13 -19.02 13.53
CA VAL A 5 -2.96 -18.67 14.95
C VAL A 5 -1.53 -18.99 15.34
N LEU A 6 -0.89 -18.05 16.02
CA LEU A 6 0.48 -18.23 16.52
C LEU A 6 0.40 -18.73 17.98
N ASP A 7 0.20 -20.04 18.13
CA ASP A 7 -0.12 -20.69 19.41
C ASP A 7 1.00 -20.57 20.47
N ASP A 8 2.23 -20.25 20.05
CA ASP A 8 3.40 -20.05 20.91
C ASP A 8 3.62 -18.58 21.29
N VAL A 9 2.72 -17.66 20.87
CA VAL A 9 2.84 -16.23 21.10
C VAL A 9 1.73 -15.73 22.02
N PRO A 10 2.04 -15.11 23.16
CA PRO A 10 1.04 -14.49 24.02
C PRO A 10 0.52 -13.17 23.42
N ILE A 11 -0.70 -12.81 23.74
CA ILE A 11 -1.30 -11.52 23.33
C ILE A 11 -0.48 -10.31 23.78
N SER A 12 0.25 -10.43 24.87
CA SER A 12 1.13 -9.38 25.39
C SER A 12 2.30 -9.01 24.47
N ASP A 13 2.61 -9.84 23.48
CA ASP A 13 3.67 -9.58 22.49
C ASP A 13 3.20 -8.65 21.35
N LEU A 14 1.90 -8.30 21.36
CA LEU A 14 1.40 -7.22 20.50
C LEU A 14 1.65 -5.85 21.14
N ASN A 15 2.04 -4.87 20.34
CA ASN A 15 2.32 -3.52 20.77
C ASN A 15 1.01 -2.79 21.17
N TYR A 16 0.87 -2.52 22.48
CA TYR A 16 -0.33 -1.91 23.03
C TYR A 16 -0.60 -0.50 22.49
N GLU A 17 0.45 0.32 22.33
CA GLU A 17 0.32 1.69 21.84
C GLU A 17 -0.22 1.71 20.39
N THR A 18 0.30 0.83 19.53
CA THR A 18 -0.19 0.67 18.15
C THR A 18 -1.66 0.23 18.14
N ILE A 19 -2.04 -0.75 18.97
CA ILE A 19 -3.43 -1.20 19.09
C ILE A 19 -4.35 -0.05 19.51
N GLN A 20 -3.98 0.71 20.55
CA GLN A 20 -4.78 1.84 21.00
C GLN A 20 -4.88 2.95 19.96
N GLY A 21 -3.78 3.27 19.29
CA GLY A 21 -3.77 4.22 18.18
C GLY A 21 -4.71 3.81 17.03
N TYR A 22 -4.65 2.55 16.62
CA TYR A 22 -5.55 1.99 15.62
C TYR A 22 -7.02 2.01 16.08
N ARG A 23 -7.30 1.60 17.31
CA ARG A 23 -8.64 1.58 17.90
C ARG A 23 -9.26 2.97 17.99
N ASN A 24 -8.47 3.98 18.35
CA ASN A 24 -8.90 5.37 18.41
C ASN A 24 -9.27 5.89 17.01
N ARG A 25 -8.47 5.56 15.99
CA ARG A 25 -8.81 5.89 14.57
C ARG A 25 -10.11 5.21 14.13
N HIS A 26 -10.27 3.92 14.44
CA HIS A 26 -11.51 3.19 14.10
C HIS A 26 -12.73 3.85 14.74
N ARG A 27 -12.66 4.23 16.03
CA ARG A 27 -13.75 4.93 16.74
C ARG A 27 -14.03 6.30 16.13
N ALA A 28 -13.01 7.06 15.79
CA ALA A 28 -13.17 8.38 15.18
C ALA A 28 -13.85 8.32 13.80
N LEU A 29 -13.46 7.33 12.98
CA LEU A 29 -14.01 7.17 11.63
C LEU A 29 -15.38 6.48 11.60
N LYS A 30 -15.66 5.59 12.56
CA LYS A 30 -16.90 4.80 12.64
C LYS A 30 -17.45 4.79 14.06
N PRO A 31 -17.92 5.93 14.60
CA PRO A 31 -18.31 6.05 16.01
C PRO A 31 -19.49 5.16 16.41
N ALA A 32 -20.37 4.81 15.47
CA ALA A 32 -21.50 3.92 15.70
C ALA A 32 -21.18 2.42 15.50
N HIS A 33 -19.92 2.08 15.15
CA HIS A 33 -19.57 0.68 14.86
C HIS A 33 -19.61 -0.15 16.16
N PRO A 34 -20.24 -1.36 16.14
CA PRO A 34 -20.41 -2.18 17.35
C PRO A 34 -19.09 -2.53 18.03
N PHE A 35 -18.00 -2.70 17.28
CA PHE A 35 -16.69 -3.04 17.85
C PHE A 35 -16.09 -1.95 18.74
N GLY A 36 -16.54 -0.71 18.65
CA GLY A 36 -16.08 0.38 19.51
C GLY A 36 -16.36 0.16 20.98
N ARG A 37 -17.37 -0.67 21.34
CA ARG A 37 -17.80 -0.97 22.72
C ARG A 37 -17.13 -2.21 23.33
N LEU A 38 -16.43 -3.00 22.53
CA LEU A 38 -15.79 -4.24 22.96
C LEU A 38 -14.57 -3.95 23.86
N ASN A 39 -14.25 -4.87 24.78
CA ASN A 39 -12.95 -4.86 25.44
C ASN A 39 -11.82 -5.19 24.47
N ASP A 40 -10.55 -5.09 24.88
CA ASP A 40 -9.41 -5.25 23.97
C ASP A 40 -9.32 -6.66 23.38
N SER A 41 -9.56 -7.70 24.18
CA SER A 41 -9.52 -9.09 23.70
C SER A 41 -10.64 -9.39 22.71
N GLU A 42 -11.86 -8.96 22.99
CA GLU A 42 -13.01 -9.10 22.09
C GLU A 42 -12.80 -8.29 20.81
N TYR A 43 -12.24 -7.08 20.94
CA TYR A 43 -11.94 -6.22 19.80
C TYR A 43 -10.92 -6.89 18.86
N LEU A 44 -9.77 -7.36 19.38
CA LEU A 44 -8.75 -8.04 18.60
C LEU A 44 -9.30 -9.28 17.88
N ARG A 45 -10.14 -10.07 18.56
CA ARG A 45 -10.84 -11.20 17.91
C ARG A 45 -11.75 -10.74 16.78
N SER A 46 -12.55 -9.70 17.02
CA SER A 46 -13.56 -9.22 16.06
C SER A 46 -12.93 -8.67 14.80
N ILE A 47 -11.77 -8.02 14.90
CA ILE A 47 -11.03 -7.52 13.74
C ILE A 47 -10.21 -8.63 13.04
N GLY A 48 -9.99 -9.77 13.71
CA GLY A 48 -9.21 -10.91 13.22
C GLY A 48 -7.73 -10.88 13.60
N ALA A 49 -7.32 -9.94 14.48
CA ALA A 49 -5.95 -9.83 14.97
C ALA A 49 -5.59 -10.91 15.99
N ALA A 50 -6.59 -11.54 16.62
CA ALA A 50 -6.42 -12.64 17.54
C ALA A 50 -7.49 -13.71 17.35
N ALA A 51 -7.19 -14.93 17.75
CA ALA A 51 -8.15 -16.04 17.75
C ALA A 51 -7.88 -16.97 18.95
N ILE A 52 -8.90 -17.76 19.29
CA ILE A 52 -8.77 -18.81 20.33
C ILE A 52 -8.02 -19.98 19.69
N SER A 53 -6.92 -20.38 20.32
CA SER A 53 -6.19 -21.58 19.93
C SER A 53 -7.03 -22.85 20.15
N ASN A 54 -6.87 -23.80 19.25
CA ASN A 54 -7.43 -25.13 19.40
C ASN A 54 -6.62 -26.01 20.35
N ILE A 55 -5.37 -25.63 20.65
CA ILE A 55 -4.42 -26.39 21.47
C ILE A 55 -4.68 -26.16 22.95
N ASP A 56 -4.54 -24.93 23.42
CA ASP A 56 -4.60 -24.54 24.85
C ASP A 56 -5.88 -23.80 25.25
N LYS A 57 -6.75 -23.49 24.28
CA LYS A 57 -8.00 -22.72 24.45
C LYS A 57 -7.79 -21.27 24.91
N CYS A 58 -6.57 -20.77 24.82
CA CYS A 58 -6.23 -19.38 25.11
C CYS A 58 -6.34 -18.48 23.87
N LEU A 59 -6.34 -17.17 24.08
CA LEU A 59 -6.33 -16.16 23.03
C LEU A 59 -4.88 -15.89 22.61
N HIS A 60 -4.61 -16.10 21.32
CA HIS A 60 -3.31 -15.85 20.70
C HIS A 60 -3.42 -14.91 19.51
N PRO A 61 -2.36 -14.18 19.15
CA PRO A 61 -2.32 -13.41 17.90
C PRO A 61 -2.52 -14.32 16.68
N THR A 62 -3.18 -13.79 15.67
CA THR A 62 -3.07 -14.36 14.32
C THR A 62 -1.81 -13.83 13.63
N ALA A 63 -1.38 -14.47 12.55
CA ALA A 63 -0.31 -13.97 11.70
C ALA A 63 -0.57 -12.51 11.26
N ALA A 64 -1.82 -12.17 10.87
CA ALA A 64 -2.20 -10.80 10.57
C ALA A 64 -2.12 -9.86 11.78
N GLY A 65 -2.51 -10.33 12.96
CA GLY A 65 -2.41 -9.55 14.20
C GLY A 65 -0.97 -9.24 14.56
N MET A 66 -0.08 -10.23 14.43
CA MET A 66 1.36 -10.06 14.66
C MET A 66 1.95 -9.06 13.65
N LEU A 67 1.68 -9.22 12.36
CA LEU A 67 2.16 -8.30 11.33
C LEU A 67 1.66 -6.87 11.51
N MET A 68 0.40 -6.72 11.93
CA MET A 68 -0.24 -5.41 12.07
C MET A 68 0.15 -4.67 13.35
N PHE A 69 0.38 -5.40 14.46
CA PHE A 69 0.51 -4.83 15.80
C PHE A 69 1.70 -5.36 16.62
N GLY A 70 2.48 -6.32 16.13
CA GLY A 70 3.64 -6.82 16.86
C GLY A 70 4.80 -5.82 16.86
N ASP A 71 5.75 -5.97 17.76
CA ASP A 71 7.05 -5.33 17.61
C ASP A 71 7.92 -6.14 16.67
N GLU A 72 8.79 -5.47 15.91
CA GLU A 72 9.59 -6.08 14.83
C GLU A 72 10.34 -7.34 15.28
N TYR A 73 10.98 -7.31 16.46
CA TYR A 73 11.72 -8.46 16.98
C TYR A 73 10.84 -9.70 17.25
N ASN A 74 9.53 -9.52 17.51
CA ASN A 74 8.57 -10.62 17.62
C ASN A 74 8.09 -11.06 16.23
N ILE A 75 7.87 -10.11 15.30
CA ILE A 75 7.45 -10.39 13.94
C ILE A 75 8.47 -11.28 13.21
N VAL A 76 9.76 -10.95 13.27
CA VAL A 76 10.81 -11.69 12.55
C VAL A 76 11.02 -13.12 13.06
N ARG A 77 10.54 -13.47 14.26
CA ARG A 77 10.56 -14.86 14.75
C ARG A 77 9.64 -15.78 13.95
N HIS A 78 8.54 -15.24 13.41
CA HIS A 78 7.56 -15.97 12.62
C HIS A 78 7.67 -15.69 11.12
N PHE A 79 8.21 -14.53 10.76
CA PHE A 79 8.42 -14.06 9.40
C PHE A 79 9.88 -13.65 9.22
N PRO A 80 10.82 -14.59 9.06
CA PRO A 80 12.26 -14.28 9.06
C PRO A 80 12.71 -13.30 7.97
N GLU A 81 11.98 -13.25 6.85
CA GLU A 81 12.25 -12.33 5.73
C GLU A 81 11.49 -11.00 5.86
N TYR A 82 10.78 -10.78 6.96
CA TYR A 82 10.05 -9.54 7.20
C TYR A 82 10.99 -8.35 7.24
N PHE A 83 10.74 -7.41 6.34
CA PHE A 83 11.47 -6.15 6.30
C PHE A 83 10.63 -5.09 5.62
N LEU A 84 10.46 -3.94 6.28
CA LEU A 84 9.80 -2.76 5.73
C LEU A 84 10.84 -1.64 5.59
N ASP A 85 10.96 -1.08 4.38
CA ASP A 85 11.97 -0.06 4.08
C ASP A 85 11.37 1.06 3.22
N TYR A 86 11.25 2.25 3.79
CA TYR A 86 10.98 3.48 3.05
C TYR A 86 12.27 4.23 2.83
N ARG A 87 12.50 4.67 1.60
CA ARG A 87 13.67 5.45 1.18
C ARG A 87 13.21 6.70 0.44
N GLU A 88 13.71 7.86 0.85
CA GLU A 88 13.54 9.10 0.11
C GLU A 88 14.87 9.46 -0.58
N ILE A 89 14.83 9.64 -1.92
CA ILE A 89 16.00 9.89 -2.76
C ILE A 89 15.67 11.12 -3.63
N LEU A 90 15.72 12.30 -3.02
CA LEU A 90 15.43 13.57 -3.71
C LEU A 90 16.68 14.20 -4.32
N ASP A 91 17.85 13.84 -3.82
CA ASP A 91 19.16 14.27 -4.33
C ASP A 91 19.96 13.05 -4.78
N PRO A 92 20.29 12.92 -6.08
CA PRO A 92 21.02 11.77 -6.60
C PRO A 92 22.46 11.69 -6.12
N THR A 93 23.01 12.74 -5.50
CA THR A 93 24.38 12.77 -4.97
C THR A 93 24.52 12.10 -3.62
N ILE A 94 23.40 11.87 -2.92
CA ILE A 94 23.36 11.19 -1.63
C ILE A 94 22.53 9.92 -1.70
N ARG A 95 22.89 8.94 -0.90
CA ARG A 95 22.26 7.62 -0.95
C ARG A 95 20.76 7.66 -0.62
N TRP A 96 20.37 8.49 0.34
CA TRP A 96 18.99 8.82 0.71
C TRP A 96 18.94 10.12 1.50
N THR A 97 17.88 10.89 1.29
CA THR A 97 17.57 12.12 2.04
C THR A 97 16.82 11.82 3.33
N ASP A 98 16.05 10.73 3.33
CA ASP A 98 15.34 10.22 4.50
C ASP A 98 15.16 8.71 4.36
N ARG A 99 15.09 8.00 5.49
CA ARG A 99 14.87 6.56 5.53
C ARG A 99 14.10 6.14 6.76
N LEU A 100 13.17 5.19 6.60
CA LEU A 100 12.47 4.51 7.68
C LEU A 100 12.52 3.01 7.45
N GLN A 101 13.15 2.27 8.33
CA GLN A 101 13.27 0.81 8.24
C GLN A 101 12.72 0.13 9.50
N SER A 102 12.07 -1.04 9.34
CA SER A 102 11.48 -1.77 10.46
C SER A 102 12.50 -2.21 11.52
N SER A 103 13.70 -2.55 11.10
CA SER A 103 14.78 -3.04 11.98
C SER A 103 15.61 -1.94 12.66
N SER A 104 15.17 -0.66 12.63
CA SER A 104 15.93 0.44 13.25
C SER A 104 15.87 0.42 14.78
N GLY A 105 14.85 -0.20 15.37
CA GLY A 105 14.59 -0.15 16.82
C GLY A 105 14.04 1.18 17.33
N GLU A 106 13.80 2.16 16.45
CA GLU A 106 13.29 3.50 16.82
C GLU A 106 11.76 3.57 16.92
N TRP A 107 11.06 2.55 16.46
CA TRP A 107 9.61 2.42 16.42
C TRP A 107 9.22 0.94 16.39
N SER A 108 7.93 0.63 16.49
CA SER A 108 7.43 -0.75 16.56
C SER A 108 7.88 -1.66 15.42
N GLY A 109 8.12 -1.10 14.24
CA GLY A 109 8.46 -1.88 13.04
C GLY A 109 7.29 -2.60 12.40
N ASN A 110 6.05 -2.48 12.90
CA ASN A 110 4.87 -3.16 12.39
C ASN A 110 4.20 -2.44 11.20
N ILE A 111 3.29 -3.13 10.54
CA ILE A 111 2.59 -2.63 9.35
C ILE A 111 1.74 -1.38 9.65
N CYS A 112 1.07 -1.33 10.79
CA CYS A 112 0.19 -0.21 11.14
C CYS A 112 0.97 1.10 11.23
N ASP A 113 2.04 1.10 12.01
CA ASP A 113 2.88 2.28 12.19
C ASP A 113 3.64 2.64 10.92
N PHE A 114 4.12 1.64 10.17
CA PHE A 114 4.75 1.87 8.86
C PHE A 114 3.82 2.60 7.92
N TYR A 115 2.58 2.13 7.79
CA TYR A 115 1.60 2.74 6.90
C TYR A 115 1.43 4.23 7.18
N PHE A 116 1.16 4.62 8.44
CA PHE A 116 0.91 6.02 8.77
C PHE A 116 2.17 6.88 8.66
N ARG A 117 3.33 6.38 9.08
CA ARG A 117 4.60 7.10 8.97
C ARG A 117 4.99 7.34 7.52
N VAL A 118 4.90 6.31 6.68
CA VAL A 118 5.25 6.41 5.25
C VAL A 118 4.23 7.26 4.50
N TYR A 119 2.94 7.09 4.73
CA TYR A 119 1.93 7.92 4.09
C TYR A 119 2.18 9.42 4.33
N ASN A 120 2.45 9.82 5.58
CA ASN A 120 2.76 11.20 5.90
C ASN A 120 4.01 11.73 5.17
N LYS A 121 5.03 10.87 4.96
CA LYS A 121 6.22 11.22 4.19
C LYS A 121 5.94 11.29 2.68
N LEU A 122 5.12 10.38 2.16
CA LEU A 122 4.75 10.36 0.74
C LEU A 122 4.01 11.62 0.32
N VAL A 123 3.04 12.08 1.12
CA VAL A 123 2.21 13.24 0.78
C VAL A 123 2.90 14.58 1.05
N LYS A 124 3.98 14.59 1.82
CA LYS A 124 4.78 15.79 2.06
C LYS A 124 5.39 16.25 0.74
N ASP A 125 5.27 17.52 0.44
CA ASP A 125 5.85 18.19 -0.73
C ASP A 125 5.28 17.77 -2.11
N ILE A 126 4.19 16.99 -2.13
CA ILE A 126 3.49 16.73 -3.40
C ILE A 126 2.79 18.01 -3.86
N LYS A 127 3.30 18.58 -4.96
CA LYS A 127 2.72 19.76 -5.61
C LYS A 127 1.49 19.37 -6.44
N VAL A 128 0.38 19.08 -5.77
CA VAL A 128 -0.92 18.92 -6.44
C VAL A 128 -1.70 20.22 -6.29
N PRO A 129 -2.30 20.76 -7.36
CA PRO A 129 -3.20 21.88 -7.22
C PRO A 129 -4.31 21.55 -6.23
N PHE A 130 -4.45 22.37 -5.17
CA PHE A 130 -5.55 22.21 -4.24
C PHE A 130 -6.89 22.51 -4.95
N LYS A 131 -7.91 21.75 -4.59
CA LYS A 131 -9.28 22.05 -5.01
C LYS A 131 -9.96 22.87 -3.90
N THR A 132 -10.74 23.88 -4.30
CA THR A 132 -11.67 24.54 -3.40
C THR A 132 -13.07 24.05 -3.71
N ILE A 133 -13.80 23.60 -2.68
CA ILE A 133 -15.25 23.34 -2.78
C ILE A 133 -15.92 24.29 -1.81
N ASP A 134 -16.87 25.07 -2.31
CA ASP A 134 -17.62 26.09 -1.54
C ASP A 134 -16.71 27.07 -0.77
N GLY A 135 -15.56 27.44 -1.38
CA GLY A 135 -14.60 28.38 -0.78
C GLY A 135 -13.67 27.76 0.27
N ASN A 136 -13.84 26.49 0.61
CA ASN A 136 -12.97 25.77 1.54
C ASN A 136 -11.88 25.00 0.77
N ARG A 137 -10.64 25.14 1.22
CA ARG A 137 -9.51 24.37 0.69
C ARG A 137 -9.67 22.90 1.09
N ILE A 138 -9.61 22.01 0.10
CA ILE A 138 -9.54 20.57 0.33
C ILE A 138 -8.08 20.15 0.21
N ASP A 139 -7.49 19.76 1.33
CA ASP A 139 -6.12 19.26 1.38
C ASP A 139 -6.05 17.78 0.97
N ASP A 140 -7.14 17.04 1.06
CA ASP A 140 -7.24 15.63 0.64
C ASP A 140 -7.72 15.55 -0.82
N THR A 141 -6.77 15.41 -1.75
CA THR A 141 -7.03 15.37 -3.18
C THR A 141 -7.11 13.92 -3.68
N PRO A 142 -7.65 13.65 -4.90
CA PRO A 142 -7.61 12.31 -5.49
C PRO A 142 -6.21 11.67 -5.54
N VAL A 143 -5.15 12.48 -5.66
CA VAL A 143 -3.77 11.98 -5.61
C VAL A 143 -3.42 11.45 -4.21
N HIS A 144 -3.87 12.10 -3.15
CA HIS A 144 -3.67 11.61 -1.79
C HIS A 144 -4.42 10.28 -1.57
N GLU A 145 -5.64 10.15 -2.09
CA GLU A 145 -6.40 8.89 -2.04
C GLU A 145 -5.70 7.78 -2.82
N ALA A 146 -5.20 8.08 -4.03
CA ALA A 146 -4.47 7.13 -4.85
C ALA A 146 -3.18 6.63 -4.17
N LEU A 147 -2.46 7.51 -3.47
CA LEU A 147 -1.27 7.13 -2.71
C LEU A 147 -1.59 6.28 -1.48
N ARG A 148 -2.69 6.59 -0.77
CA ARG A 148 -3.19 5.72 0.32
C ARG A 148 -3.48 4.32 -0.17
N GLU A 149 -4.17 4.24 -1.30
CA GLU A 149 -4.54 2.98 -1.93
C GLU A 149 -3.31 2.20 -2.41
N ALA A 150 -2.35 2.88 -3.07
CA ALA A 150 -1.12 2.25 -3.55
C ALA A 150 -0.31 1.64 -2.40
N LEU A 151 -0.13 2.39 -1.30
CA LEU A 151 0.59 1.92 -0.12
C LEU A 151 -0.14 0.76 0.56
N ALA A 152 -1.46 0.86 0.74
CA ALA A 152 -2.27 -0.21 1.31
C ALA A 152 -2.20 -1.49 0.48
N ASN A 153 -2.34 -1.38 -0.85
CA ASN A 153 -2.24 -2.52 -1.76
C ASN A 153 -0.87 -3.19 -1.71
N CYS A 154 0.21 -2.42 -1.61
CA CYS A 154 1.57 -2.93 -1.45
C CYS A 154 1.70 -3.80 -0.19
N LEU A 155 1.14 -3.34 0.94
CA LEU A 155 1.17 -4.04 2.22
C LEU A 155 0.24 -5.26 2.25
N ILE A 156 -0.99 -5.12 1.74
CA ILE A 156 -2.02 -6.17 1.78
C ILE A 156 -1.66 -7.34 0.85
N ASN A 157 -0.99 -7.08 -0.27
CA ASN A 157 -0.68 -8.12 -1.25
C ASN A 157 0.72 -8.71 -1.11
N ALA A 158 1.53 -8.24 -0.16
CA ALA A 158 2.87 -8.77 0.08
C ALA A 158 2.83 -10.23 0.53
N ASP A 159 3.78 -11.01 0.03
CA ASP A 159 4.11 -12.33 0.56
C ASP A 159 5.13 -12.17 1.68
N PHE A 160 4.66 -12.20 2.94
CA PHE A 160 5.54 -12.01 4.09
C PHE A 160 6.48 -13.19 4.38
N TYR A 161 6.32 -14.30 3.64
CA TYR A 161 7.28 -15.40 3.62
C TYR A 161 8.25 -15.31 2.44
N GLY A 162 8.03 -14.34 1.53
CA GLY A 162 8.89 -14.08 0.38
C GLY A 162 10.11 -13.21 0.74
N VAL A 163 11.16 -13.34 -0.06
CA VAL A 163 12.44 -12.64 0.19
C VAL A 163 12.40 -11.15 -0.14
N ARG A 164 13.32 -10.38 0.46
CA ARG A 164 13.59 -8.94 0.25
C ARG A 164 12.58 -7.97 0.83
N GLY A 165 11.57 -8.40 1.55
CA GLY A 165 10.63 -7.51 2.22
C GLY A 165 9.92 -6.49 1.31
N ILE A 166 9.29 -5.49 1.90
CA ILE A 166 8.60 -4.40 1.19
C ILE A 166 9.52 -3.19 1.11
N VAL A 167 9.60 -2.58 -0.08
CA VAL A 167 10.38 -1.36 -0.31
C VAL A 167 9.50 -0.29 -0.94
N VAL A 168 9.46 0.89 -0.33
CA VAL A 168 8.82 2.07 -0.90
C VAL A 168 9.88 3.13 -1.14
N ARG A 169 10.05 3.55 -2.40
CA ARG A 169 10.99 4.61 -2.76
C ARG A 169 10.25 5.85 -3.24
N LYS A 170 10.54 6.98 -2.63
CA LYS A 170 10.14 8.31 -3.11
C LYS A 170 11.35 8.97 -3.74
N GLU A 171 11.28 9.16 -5.04
CA GLU A 171 12.30 9.84 -5.85
C GLU A 171 11.80 11.24 -6.25
N ALA A 172 12.62 12.04 -6.86
CA ALA A 172 12.25 13.42 -7.22
C ALA A 172 11.08 13.50 -8.22
N ASP A 173 10.97 12.52 -9.11
CA ASP A 173 10.03 12.47 -10.23
C ASP A 173 9.01 11.32 -10.15
N ARG A 174 9.15 10.42 -9.17
CA ARG A 174 8.27 9.23 -9.05
C ARG A 174 8.28 8.62 -7.66
N ILE A 175 7.27 7.77 -7.43
CA ILE A 175 7.21 6.87 -6.27
C ILE A 175 7.14 5.44 -6.79
N VAL A 176 7.90 4.55 -6.16
CA VAL A 176 7.91 3.12 -6.48
C VAL A 176 7.51 2.33 -5.24
N PHE A 177 6.49 1.50 -5.36
CA PHE A 177 6.06 0.55 -4.36
C PHE A 177 6.46 -0.85 -4.81
N GLU A 178 7.20 -1.57 -3.98
CA GLU A 178 7.67 -2.91 -4.27
C GLU A 178 7.28 -3.85 -3.14
N ASN A 179 6.60 -4.94 -3.47
CA ASN A 179 6.29 -5.99 -2.50
C ASN A 179 6.68 -7.38 -3.01
N PRO A 180 7.07 -8.30 -2.11
CA PRO A 180 7.30 -9.71 -2.46
C PRO A 180 6.01 -10.35 -2.97
N GLY A 181 6.16 -11.30 -3.89
CA GLY A 181 5.07 -12.04 -4.50
C GLY A 181 4.53 -11.39 -5.77
N TYR A 182 3.93 -12.20 -6.62
CA TYR A 182 3.24 -11.79 -7.84
C TYR A 182 1.76 -11.49 -7.57
N SER A 183 1.13 -10.76 -8.48
CA SER A 183 -0.30 -10.47 -8.42
C SER A 183 -1.13 -11.75 -8.58
N ARG A 184 -2.10 -11.97 -7.68
CA ARG A 184 -2.99 -13.13 -7.73
C ARG A 184 -4.03 -13.03 -8.85
N THR A 185 -4.36 -11.83 -9.28
CA THR A 185 -5.34 -11.56 -10.35
C THR A 185 -4.68 -11.27 -11.70
N GLY A 186 -3.38 -10.97 -11.72
CA GLY A 186 -2.64 -10.57 -12.91
C GLY A 186 -2.83 -9.11 -13.29
N LYS A 187 -1.83 -8.53 -13.96
CA LYS A 187 -1.74 -7.08 -14.28
C LYS A 187 -2.94 -6.53 -15.05
N GLN A 188 -3.44 -7.29 -16.02
CA GLN A 188 -4.59 -6.84 -16.83
C GLN A 188 -5.86 -6.73 -16.00
N GLN A 189 -6.10 -7.70 -15.11
CA GLN A 189 -7.27 -7.67 -14.23
C GLN A 189 -7.14 -6.58 -13.17
N MET A 190 -5.94 -6.32 -12.65
CA MET A 190 -5.69 -5.20 -11.73
C MET A 190 -6.09 -3.87 -12.37
N LYS A 191 -5.66 -3.61 -13.63
CA LYS A 191 -6.03 -2.39 -14.36
C LYS A 191 -7.53 -2.30 -14.65
N LYS A 192 -8.17 -3.42 -15.00
CA LYS A 192 -9.60 -3.47 -15.31
C LYS A 192 -10.46 -3.27 -14.06
N GLY A 193 -9.99 -3.74 -12.91
CA GLY A 193 -10.74 -3.72 -11.65
C GLY A 193 -11.91 -4.70 -11.59
N GLY A 194 -12.76 -4.54 -10.58
CA GLY A 194 -13.96 -5.35 -10.37
C GLY A 194 -13.72 -6.71 -9.74
N ILE A 195 -12.46 -7.15 -9.59
CA ILE A 195 -12.08 -8.38 -8.88
C ILE A 195 -11.03 -8.03 -7.84
N SER A 196 -11.26 -8.47 -6.60
CA SER A 196 -10.32 -8.33 -5.50
C SER A 196 -10.02 -9.70 -4.92
N ASP A 197 -8.76 -10.13 -5.00
CA ASP A 197 -8.24 -11.33 -4.34
C ASP A 197 -6.97 -11.02 -3.57
N PRO A 198 -7.08 -10.33 -2.42
CA PRO A 198 -5.94 -9.95 -1.61
C PRO A 198 -5.24 -11.19 -1.05
N ARG A 199 -3.90 -11.15 -1.00
CA ARG A 199 -3.10 -12.21 -0.39
C ARG A 199 -3.39 -12.31 1.10
N ASN A 200 -3.46 -11.17 1.79
CA ASN A 200 -3.68 -11.08 3.23
C ASN A 200 -5.06 -10.49 3.54
N LYS A 201 -6.06 -11.38 3.61
CA LYS A 201 -7.49 -10.99 3.74
C LYS A 201 -7.81 -10.34 5.07
N VAL A 202 -7.15 -10.74 6.15
CA VAL A 202 -7.36 -10.16 7.47
C VAL A 202 -6.70 -8.79 7.58
N LEU A 203 -5.49 -8.61 7.02
CA LEU A 203 -4.88 -7.28 6.91
C LEU A 203 -5.80 -6.33 6.12
N MET A 204 -6.34 -6.77 4.99
CA MET A 204 -7.31 -5.97 4.23
C MET A 204 -8.54 -5.59 5.06
N LYS A 205 -9.12 -6.55 5.82
CA LYS A 205 -10.23 -6.26 6.74
C LYS A 205 -9.87 -5.18 7.75
N MET A 206 -8.68 -5.26 8.37
CA MET A 206 -8.23 -4.27 9.33
C MET A 206 -8.05 -2.89 8.67
N PHE A 207 -7.43 -2.79 7.52
CA PHE A 207 -7.32 -1.52 6.79
C PHE A 207 -8.70 -0.94 6.43
N ASN A 208 -9.64 -1.75 5.96
CA ASN A 208 -11.00 -1.30 5.65
C ASN A 208 -11.79 -0.79 6.87
N LEU A 209 -11.52 -1.31 8.06
CA LEU A 209 -12.16 -0.81 9.28
C LEU A 209 -11.78 0.64 9.60
N ILE A 210 -10.63 1.09 9.13
CA ILE A 210 -10.16 2.47 9.28
C ILE A 210 -10.22 3.24 7.94
N ASN A 211 -11.12 2.84 7.04
CA ASN A 211 -11.37 3.47 5.74
C ASN A 211 -10.13 3.57 4.83
N ILE A 212 -9.28 2.56 4.86
CA ILE A 212 -8.11 2.42 3.99
C ILE A 212 -8.30 1.19 3.11
N GLY A 213 -8.06 1.34 1.80
CA GLY A 213 -8.27 0.28 0.81
C GLY A 213 -9.75 0.02 0.51
N GLU A 214 -10.03 -0.48 -0.68
CA GLU A 214 -11.38 -0.85 -1.13
C GLU A 214 -11.50 -2.34 -1.42
N ARG A 215 -12.70 -2.90 -1.16
CA ARG A 215 -12.96 -4.32 -1.43
C ARG A 215 -13.43 -4.63 -2.84
N ALA A 216 -13.90 -3.61 -3.58
CA ALA A 216 -14.57 -3.81 -4.86
C ALA A 216 -13.62 -3.96 -6.05
N GLY A 217 -12.30 -3.93 -5.82
CA GLY A 217 -11.31 -3.98 -6.90
C GLY A 217 -11.27 -2.71 -7.75
N SER A 218 -11.70 -1.58 -7.20
CA SER A 218 -11.68 -0.26 -7.83
C SER A 218 -10.41 0.53 -7.53
N GLY A 219 -9.63 0.14 -6.53
CA GLY A 219 -8.47 0.88 -6.05
C GLY A 219 -7.40 1.10 -7.12
N VAL A 220 -6.96 0.04 -7.80
CA VAL A 220 -5.96 0.17 -8.88
C VAL A 220 -6.48 0.99 -10.06
N PRO A 221 -7.69 0.74 -10.62
CA PRO A 221 -8.28 1.62 -11.64
C PRO A 221 -8.34 3.08 -11.22
N ASN A 222 -8.69 3.37 -9.96
CA ASN A 222 -8.73 4.74 -9.45
C ASN A 222 -7.35 5.42 -9.45
N ILE A 223 -6.28 4.68 -9.14
CA ILE A 223 -4.90 5.18 -9.26
C ILE A 223 -4.62 5.59 -10.72
N PHE A 224 -4.93 4.73 -11.70
CA PHE A 224 -4.71 5.01 -13.12
C PHE A 224 -5.50 6.22 -13.61
N ASN A 225 -6.80 6.29 -13.29
CA ASN A 225 -7.66 7.42 -13.65
C ASN A 225 -7.14 8.73 -13.04
N THR A 226 -6.73 8.71 -11.76
CA THR A 226 -6.17 9.87 -11.08
C THR A 226 -4.92 10.40 -11.78
N TRP A 227 -4.00 9.52 -12.20
CA TRP A 227 -2.79 9.90 -12.93
C TRP A 227 -3.11 10.48 -14.30
N GLU A 228 -4.09 9.88 -14.99
CA GLU A 228 -4.58 10.39 -16.27
C GLU A 228 -5.18 11.80 -16.14
N ASP A 229 -6.03 12.03 -15.14
CA ASP A 229 -6.65 13.34 -14.85
C ASP A 229 -5.61 14.43 -14.55
N GLN A 230 -4.47 14.07 -13.95
CA GLN A 230 -3.35 14.98 -13.73
C GLN A 230 -2.51 15.23 -15.01
N GLY A 231 -2.75 14.48 -16.09
CA GLY A 231 -1.95 14.52 -17.32
C GLY A 231 -0.53 13.99 -17.11
N TRP A 232 -0.33 13.11 -16.12
CA TRP A 232 0.96 12.44 -15.87
C TRP A 232 1.10 11.17 -16.70
N VAL A 233 2.35 10.67 -16.79
CA VAL A 233 2.64 9.38 -17.42
C VAL A 233 1.85 8.27 -16.72
N GLU A 234 1.28 7.38 -17.53
CA GLU A 234 0.48 6.26 -17.00
C GLU A 234 1.25 5.44 -15.97
N PRO A 235 0.63 5.05 -14.84
CA PRO A 235 1.24 4.16 -13.86
C PRO A 235 1.69 2.83 -14.50
N VAL A 236 2.83 2.31 -14.04
CA VAL A 236 3.38 1.05 -14.54
C VAL A 236 3.28 -0.01 -13.46
N ILE A 237 2.72 -1.17 -13.80
CA ILE A 237 2.76 -2.38 -12.97
C ILE A 237 3.74 -3.36 -13.62
N GLU A 238 4.78 -3.72 -12.88
CA GLU A 238 5.76 -4.72 -13.29
C GLU A 238 5.67 -5.94 -12.37
N GLU A 239 5.88 -7.11 -12.92
CA GLU A 239 6.11 -8.35 -12.18
C GLU A 239 7.50 -8.85 -12.53
N GLN A 240 8.28 -9.11 -11.51
CA GLN A 240 9.60 -9.71 -11.60
C GLN A 240 9.53 -11.11 -11.02
N PHE A 241 10.26 -12.03 -11.64
CA PHE A 241 10.36 -13.41 -11.22
C PHE A 241 11.83 -13.69 -10.88
N ASP A 242 12.05 -14.53 -9.87
CA ASP A 242 13.38 -14.87 -9.37
C ASP A 242 14.16 -13.70 -8.70
N PRO A 243 13.70 -13.22 -7.55
CA PRO A 243 12.51 -13.63 -6.80
C PRO A 243 11.23 -12.93 -7.26
N ASP A 244 10.08 -13.55 -6.96
CA ASP A 244 8.77 -12.99 -7.26
C ASP A 244 8.56 -11.65 -6.56
N ARG A 245 8.30 -10.61 -7.36
CA ARG A 245 8.00 -9.25 -6.87
C ARG A 245 6.98 -8.56 -7.77
N THR A 246 6.17 -7.74 -7.16
CA THR A 246 5.28 -6.81 -7.85
C THR A 246 5.74 -5.38 -7.57
N LEU A 247 5.86 -4.58 -8.64
CA LEU A 247 6.21 -3.16 -8.58
C LEU A 247 5.07 -2.33 -9.13
N LEU A 248 4.72 -1.25 -8.41
CA LEU A 248 3.86 -0.18 -8.92
C LEU A 248 4.69 1.11 -8.98
N ILE A 249 4.83 1.67 -10.17
CA ILE A 249 5.61 2.89 -10.44
C ILE A 249 4.64 4.01 -10.79
N LEU A 250 4.69 5.09 -10.02
CA LEU A 250 3.86 6.29 -10.15
C LEU A 250 4.75 7.49 -10.49
N SER A 251 4.88 7.84 -11.78
CA SER A 251 5.66 9.00 -12.23
C SER A 251 4.82 10.29 -12.18
N PHE A 252 5.46 11.39 -11.82
CA PHE A 252 4.88 12.74 -11.86
C PHE A 252 5.22 13.51 -13.15
N ASP A 253 5.92 12.85 -14.08
CA ASP A 253 6.22 13.44 -15.37
C ASP A 253 4.95 13.66 -16.19
N LYS A 254 4.90 14.77 -16.93
CA LYS A 254 3.79 15.05 -17.84
C LYS A 254 3.87 14.16 -19.08
N LYS A 255 2.72 13.66 -19.55
CA LYS A 255 2.61 13.04 -20.86
C LYS A 255 3.10 14.04 -21.93
N GLN A 256 4.04 13.62 -22.75
CA GLN A 256 4.45 14.46 -23.90
C GLN A 256 3.26 14.56 -24.89
N ALA A 257 2.86 15.78 -25.23
CA ALA A 257 1.88 15.99 -26.31
C ALA A 257 2.48 15.43 -27.60
N ILE A 258 1.88 14.38 -28.16
CA ILE A 258 2.25 13.88 -29.49
C ILE A 258 2.01 15.03 -30.46
N LYS A 259 3.07 15.68 -30.94
CA LYS A 259 2.96 16.64 -32.03
C LYS A 259 2.48 15.88 -33.25
N THR A 260 1.24 16.12 -33.63
CA THR A 260 0.57 15.55 -34.84
C THR A 260 1.17 16.06 -36.14
N SER A 261 2.43 16.51 -36.19
CA SER A 261 3.13 17.00 -37.38
C SER A 261 3.65 15.88 -38.28
N ASP A 262 3.87 14.66 -37.77
CA ASP A 262 4.52 13.62 -38.57
C ASP A 262 3.56 12.75 -39.40
N LYS A 263 2.24 12.82 -39.12
CA LYS A 263 1.25 12.09 -39.97
C LYS A 263 0.92 12.76 -41.28
N LYS A 264 1.21 14.06 -41.48
CA LYS A 264 0.97 14.76 -42.74
C LYS A 264 2.08 14.60 -43.78
N GLN A 265 3.29 14.23 -43.37
CA GLN A 265 4.40 13.99 -44.29
C GLN A 265 4.40 12.55 -44.84
N ALA A 266 3.96 11.56 -44.11
CA ALA A 266 3.89 10.18 -44.60
C ALA A 266 2.81 9.96 -45.68
N ILE A 267 1.76 10.79 -45.74
CA ILE A 267 0.69 10.66 -46.76
C ILE A 267 1.07 11.36 -48.07
N LYS A 268 2.04 12.28 -48.10
CA LYS A 268 2.49 12.95 -49.32
C LYS A 268 3.53 12.15 -50.10
N THR A 269 4.17 11.14 -49.53
CA THR A 269 5.26 10.39 -50.17
C THR A 269 4.76 9.14 -50.88
N VAL A 270 3.48 8.73 -50.74
CA VAL A 270 2.93 7.52 -51.36
C VAL A 270 2.14 7.82 -52.67
N SER A 271 2.00 9.09 -53.05
CA SER A 271 1.16 9.49 -54.22
C SER A 271 1.93 9.75 -55.52
N TYR A 272 3.22 9.42 -55.65
CA TYR A 272 4.03 9.73 -56.82
C TYR A 272 4.82 8.57 -57.42
N THR A 273 4.32 7.35 -57.40
CA THR A 273 4.94 6.24 -58.13
C THR A 273 3.91 5.33 -58.80
N HIS A 274 3.06 5.87 -59.67
CA HIS A 274 2.44 5.11 -60.77
C HIS A 274 2.04 6.09 -61.84
N LEU A 275 2.97 6.34 -62.78
CA LEU A 275 2.74 6.75 -64.18
C LEU A 275 4.12 6.87 -64.85
N THR A 276 4.62 5.78 -65.39
CA THR A 276 5.22 5.62 -66.74
C THR A 276 5.48 4.15 -66.97
#